data_14a7525cddce3cb6d050b6475bb801a8
#
_entry.id   14a7525cddce3cb6d050b6475bb801a8
#
_cell.length_a   1.000
_cell.length_b   1.000
_cell.length_c   1.000
_cell.angle_alpha   90.00
_cell.angle_beta   90.00
_cell.angle_gamma   90.00
#
_symmetry.space_group_name_H-M   'P 1'
#
loop_
_entity.id
_entity.type
_entity.pdbx_description
1 polymer ?
#
loop_
_entity_poly.entity_id
_entity_poly.type
_entity_poly.pdbx_seq_one_letter_code
_entity_poly.pdbx_strand_id
1 'polypeptide(L)'
;MEQTASVAAVDLGATSGRVILGGVSGGRIRMRHVARFPNQPVRLHEGDGPGLHWNITELYRSLTAGLAQAFREEPDVRSIGVDSWAVDYGLLRGGKLLGLPYHYRDRRTAGGVQAVHAAVSPEELYSRSGLQHLPFNTVFQLAVDRQRGDLAMAERALMVPDLIAYWLTGREVTEETNAATTGLLDARTRQWDTALMDRLGLSADLFAPLIAPGKRIGGLLPFVAEELGAPAGVPVTAVGS
;
A
#
# COMPACT_ATOMS: atom_id res chain seq x y z
N MET A 1 22.75 15.17 -26.96
CA MET A 1 21.43 14.52 -26.80
C MET A 1 21.10 14.60 -25.35
N GLU A 2 20.00 15.27 -24.96
CA GLU A 2 19.51 15.29 -23.60
C GLU A 2 19.15 13.85 -23.20
N GLN A 3 19.79 13.33 -22.16
CA GLN A 3 19.58 11.98 -21.68
C GLN A 3 18.18 11.91 -21.08
N THR A 4 17.27 11.24 -21.76
CA THR A 4 15.91 11.02 -21.28
C THR A 4 15.99 10.08 -20.07
N ALA A 5 15.62 10.54 -18.89
CA ALA A 5 15.52 9.69 -17.73
C ALA A 5 14.23 8.85 -17.82
N SER A 6 14.36 7.54 -17.86
CA SER A 6 13.23 6.60 -17.87
C SER A 6 12.90 6.11 -16.46
N VAL A 7 11.62 5.98 -16.16
CA VAL A 7 11.10 5.43 -14.91
C VAL A 7 10.06 4.34 -15.20
N ALA A 8 9.94 3.38 -14.30
CA ALA A 8 8.87 2.38 -14.35
C ALA A 8 7.83 2.70 -13.27
N ALA A 9 6.58 2.86 -13.68
CA ALA A 9 5.46 3.07 -12.79
C ALA A 9 4.57 1.81 -12.76
N VAL A 10 4.24 1.36 -11.57
CA VAL A 10 3.26 0.32 -11.31
C VAL A 10 2.00 1.01 -10.81
N ASP A 11 0.90 0.87 -11.53
CA ASP A 11 -0.42 1.43 -11.19
C ASP A 11 -1.37 0.25 -10.92
N LEU A 12 -1.71 0.05 -9.65
CA LEU A 12 -2.59 -1.03 -9.18
C LEU A 12 -3.99 -0.46 -8.89
N GLY A 13 -4.88 -0.53 -9.86
CA GLY A 13 -6.28 -0.18 -9.63
C GLY A 13 -7.10 -1.33 -9.08
N ALA A 14 -8.32 -1.05 -8.64
CA ALA A 14 -9.23 -2.02 -8.00
C ALA A 14 -9.65 -3.20 -8.92
N THR A 15 -9.49 -3.08 -10.24
CA THR A 15 -9.90 -4.13 -11.20
C THR A 15 -8.79 -4.56 -12.14
N SER A 16 -7.73 -3.78 -12.26
CA SER A 16 -6.58 -4.11 -13.13
C SER A 16 -5.33 -3.38 -12.66
N GLY A 17 -4.17 -4.01 -12.84
CA GLY A 17 -2.87 -3.38 -12.67
C GLY A 17 -2.20 -3.12 -14.02
N ARG A 18 -1.21 -2.22 -14.01
CA ARG A 18 -0.42 -1.83 -15.18
C ARG A 18 1.03 -1.62 -14.79
N VAL A 19 1.92 -1.87 -15.73
CA VAL A 19 3.30 -1.39 -15.69
C VAL A 19 3.51 -0.45 -16.87
N ILE A 20 4.01 0.74 -16.58
CA ILE A 20 4.15 1.84 -17.53
C ILE A 20 5.59 2.32 -17.51
N LEU A 21 6.23 2.46 -18.66
CA LEU A 21 7.46 3.20 -18.81
C LEU A 21 7.15 4.67 -19.07
N GLY A 22 7.68 5.53 -18.22
CA GLY A 22 7.59 6.98 -18.33
C GLY A 22 8.96 7.61 -18.61
N GLY A 23 8.98 8.68 -19.35
CA GLY A 23 10.18 9.44 -19.61
C GLY A 23 9.89 10.91 -19.83
N VAL A 24 10.85 11.77 -19.53
CA VAL A 24 10.76 13.21 -19.77
C VAL A 24 11.83 13.61 -20.78
N SER A 25 11.42 14.23 -21.87
CA SER A 25 12.31 14.76 -22.91
C SER A 25 11.72 16.03 -23.50
N GLY A 26 12.52 17.09 -23.61
CA GLY A 26 12.11 18.38 -24.18
C GLY A 26 10.88 18.98 -23.46
N GLY A 27 10.79 18.82 -22.13
CA GLY A 27 9.66 19.31 -21.32
C GLY A 27 8.34 18.57 -21.52
N ARG A 28 8.36 17.41 -22.18
CA ARG A 28 7.18 16.57 -22.41
C ARG A 28 7.33 15.22 -21.73
N ILE A 29 6.24 14.77 -21.11
CA ILE A 29 6.13 13.41 -20.56
C ILE A 29 5.70 12.47 -21.68
N ARG A 30 6.41 11.37 -21.81
CA ARG A 30 6.04 10.25 -22.68
C ARG A 30 5.73 9.05 -21.81
N MET A 31 4.62 8.35 -22.07
CA MET A 31 4.21 7.15 -21.36
C MET A 31 3.97 6.03 -22.35
N ARG A 32 4.39 4.82 -22.01
CA ARG A 32 4.16 3.62 -22.78
C ARG A 32 3.77 2.47 -21.87
N HIS A 33 2.59 1.89 -22.12
CA HIS A 33 2.15 0.70 -21.39
C HIS A 33 3.02 -0.50 -21.78
N VAL A 34 3.56 -1.16 -20.76
CA VAL A 34 4.39 -2.37 -20.93
C VAL A 34 3.57 -3.61 -20.63
N ALA A 35 2.82 -3.60 -19.55
CA ALA A 35 1.97 -4.71 -19.15
C ALA A 35 0.64 -4.21 -18.60
N ARG A 36 -0.40 -5.04 -18.76
CA ARG A 36 -1.69 -4.89 -18.10
C ARG A 36 -2.17 -6.27 -17.66
N PHE A 37 -2.67 -6.36 -16.44
CA PHE A 37 -3.14 -7.60 -15.84
C PHE A 37 -4.39 -7.37 -14.99
N PRO A 38 -5.24 -8.40 -14.81
CA PRO A 38 -6.42 -8.28 -13.97
C PRO A 38 -6.04 -8.20 -12.50
N ASN A 39 -6.87 -7.51 -11.73
CA ASN A 39 -6.87 -7.53 -10.29
C ASN A 39 -8.25 -8.02 -9.83
N GLN A 40 -8.32 -9.30 -9.48
CA GLN A 40 -9.57 -9.94 -9.08
C GLN A 40 -9.46 -10.43 -7.64
N PRO A 41 -10.41 -10.03 -6.77
CA PRO A 41 -10.43 -10.52 -5.41
C PRO A 41 -10.82 -12.01 -5.39
N VAL A 42 -10.43 -12.69 -4.31
CA VAL A 42 -10.77 -14.08 -4.06
C VAL A 42 -11.66 -14.19 -2.83
N ARG A 43 -12.59 -15.14 -2.87
CA ARG A 43 -13.41 -15.50 -1.70
C ARG A 43 -12.85 -16.77 -1.09
N LEU A 44 -12.58 -16.69 0.22
CA LEU A 44 -12.09 -17.82 0.99
C LEU A 44 -13.07 -18.12 2.13
N HIS A 45 -13.19 -19.38 2.50
CA HIS A 45 -13.93 -19.76 3.69
C HIS A 45 -13.11 -19.40 4.93
N GLU A 46 -13.71 -18.62 5.81
CA GLU A 46 -13.22 -18.33 7.16
C GLU A 46 -14.22 -18.93 8.15
N GLY A 47 -13.81 -19.31 9.34
CA GLY A 47 -14.62 -20.11 10.26
C GLY A 47 -16.07 -19.68 10.45
N ASP A 48 -16.37 -18.39 10.28
CA ASP A 48 -17.69 -17.75 10.43
C ASP A 48 -18.36 -17.37 9.09
N GLY A 49 -17.72 -17.65 7.96
CA GLY A 49 -18.28 -17.34 6.64
C GLY A 49 -17.26 -17.07 5.54
N PRO A 50 -17.66 -16.51 4.41
CA PRO A 50 -16.75 -16.15 3.34
C PRO A 50 -16.09 -14.78 3.59
N GLY A 51 -14.77 -14.72 3.62
CA GLY A 51 -13.96 -13.51 3.54
C GLY A 51 -13.65 -13.14 2.08
N LEU A 52 -13.62 -11.86 1.78
CA LEU A 52 -13.21 -11.32 0.49
C LEU A 52 -11.82 -10.73 0.62
N HIS A 53 -10.87 -11.24 -0.17
CA HIS A 53 -9.46 -10.88 -0.08
C HIS A 53 -8.88 -10.41 -1.41
N TRP A 54 -7.83 -9.60 -1.35
CA TRP A 54 -6.97 -9.34 -2.48
C TRP A 54 -6.07 -10.55 -2.75
N ASN A 55 -5.97 -10.99 -4.00
CA ASN A 55 -4.98 -11.99 -4.41
C ASN A 55 -3.61 -11.29 -4.58
N ILE A 56 -3.08 -10.80 -3.46
CA ILE A 56 -1.90 -9.93 -3.45
C ILE A 56 -0.64 -10.63 -4.00
N THR A 57 -0.53 -11.94 -3.85
CA THR A 57 0.58 -12.73 -4.36
C THR A 57 0.55 -12.83 -5.89
N GLU A 58 -0.63 -12.99 -6.47
CA GLU A 58 -0.80 -12.95 -7.93
C GLU A 58 -0.55 -11.55 -8.50
N LEU A 59 -0.98 -10.51 -7.79
CA LEU A 59 -0.64 -9.14 -8.16
C LEU A 59 0.85 -8.92 -8.16
N TYR A 60 1.56 -9.37 -7.11
CA TYR A 60 3.01 -9.26 -7.02
C TYR A 60 3.70 -10.01 -8.17
N ARG A 61 3.28 -11.25 -8.45
CA ARG A 61 3.79 -12.02 -9.59
C ARG A 61 3.57 -11.30 -10.93
N SER A 62 2.40 -10.72 -11.12
CA SER A 62 2.05 -10.03 -12.36
C SER A 62 2.82 -8.73 -12.55
N LEU A 63 2.97 -7.93 -11.47
CA LEU A 63 3.73 -6.69 -11.55
C LEU A 63 5.23 -6.94 -11.75
N THR A 64 5.82 -7.96 -11.11
CA THR A 64 7.24 -8.31 -11.30
C THR A 64 7.49 -8.81 -12.73
N ALA A 65 6.61 -9.62 -13.29
CA ALA A 65 6.68 -10.00 -14.70
C ALA A 65 6.63 -8.77 -15.65
N GLY A 66 5.76 -7.80 -15.34
CA GLY A 66 5.67 -6.54 -16.09
C GLY A 66 6.91 -5.65 -15.92
N LEU A 67 7.48 -5.57 -14.72
CA LEU A 67 8.74 -4.86 -14.46
C LEU A 67 9.91 -5.52 -15.20
N ALA A 68 10.01 -6.85 -15.19
CA ALA A 68 11.02 -7.58 -15.94
C ALA A 68 10.92 -7.30 -17.45
N GLN A 69 9.70 -7.18 -17.98
CA GLN A 69 9.51 -6.74 -19.36
C GLN A 69 9.97 -5.28 -19.56
N ALA A 70 9.65 -4.38 -18.62
CA ALA A 70 10.08 -2.98 -18.68
C ALA A 70 11.60 -2.85 -18.75
N PHE A 71 12.36 -3.60 -17.93
CA PHE A 71 13.83 -3.61 -17.95
C PHE A 71 14.42 -4.23 -19.21
N ARG A 72 13.76 -5.23 -19.81
CA ARG A 72 14.19 -5.76 -21.13
C ARG A 72 14.04 -4.72 -22.25
N GLU A 73 12.97 -3.93 -22.19
CA GLU A 73 12.67 -2.91 -23.22
C GLU A 73 13.44 -1.61 -23.00
N GLU A 74 13.76 -1.29 -21.74
CA GLU A 74 14.47 -0.07 -21.32
C GLU A 74 15.42 -0.40 -20.15
N PRO A 75 16.66 -0.83 -20.43
CA PRO A 75 17.62 -1.19 -19.36
C PRO A 75 18.03 -0.02 -18.46
N ASP A 76 17.88 1.22 -18.93
CA ASP A 76 18.28 2.45 -18.22
C ASP A 76 17.18 3.04 -17.31
N VAL A 77 16.19 2.23 -16.87
CA VAL A 77 15.18 2.66 -15.89
C VAL A 77 15.87 3.12 -14.61
N ARG A 78 15.62 4.37 -14.23
CA ARG A 78 16.28 5.06 -13.11
C ARG A 78 15.58 4.93 -11.78
N SER A 79 14.29 4.61 -11.79
CA SER A 79 13.48 4.47 -10.58
C SER A 79 12.23 3.67 -10.86
N ILE A 80 11.71 3.01 -9.82
CA ILE A 80 10.40 2.36 -9.81
C ILE A 80 9.52 3.13 -8.83
N GLY A 81 8.26 3.39 -9.21
CA GLY A 81 7.21 3.88 -8.33
C GLY A 81 6.03 2.91 -8.33
N VAL A 82 5.40 2.74 -7.17
CA VAL A 82 4.20 1.88 -7.02
C VAL A 82 3.09 2.73 -6.44
N ASP A 83 1.99 2.84 -7.18
CA ASP A 83 0.72 3.40 -6.74
C ASP A 83 -0.35 2.32 -6.68
N SER A 84 -1.34 2.48 -5.80
CA SER A 84 -2.42 1.51 -5.63
C SER A 84 -3.66 2.18 -5.02
N TRP A 85 -4.77 1.41 -4.95
CA TRP A 85 -5.93 1.84 -4.16
C TRP A 85 -5.55 2.02 -2.69
N ALA A 86 -6.25 2.88 -2.02
CA ALA A 86 -6.06 3.22 -0.62
C ALA A 86 -6.80 2.26 0.34
N VAL A 87 -6.72 2.52 1.61
CA VAL A 87 -7.42 1.97 2.77
C VAL A 87 -7.09 0.54 3.16
N ASP A 88 -6.63 -0.30 2.25
CA ASP A 88 -6.34 -1.72 2.53
C ASP A 88 -4.87 -1.93 2.88
N TYR A 89 -4.61 -2.92 3.72
CA TYR A 89 -3.28 -3.19 4.28
C TYR A 89 -3.04 -4.68 4.48
N GLY A 90 -1.78 -5.05 4.58
CA GLY A 90 -1.35 -6.37 5.04
C GLY A 90 -0.78 -6.29 6.45
N LEU A 91 -1.09 -7.30 7.26
CA LEU A 91 -0.53 -7.50 8.60
C LEU A 91 0.70 -8.40 8.52
N LEU A 92 1.80 -7.98 9.15
CA LEU A 92 3.07 -8.72 9.13
C LEU A 92 3.51 -9.10 10.54
N ARG A 93 4.24 -10.21 10.64
CA ARG A 93 5.02 -10.62 11.80
C ARG A 93 6.34 -11.22 11.37
N GLY A 94 7.44 -10.79 11.99
CA GLY A 94 8.79 -11.20 11.60
C GLY A 94 9.05 -10.96 10.11
N GLY A 95 8.52 -9.86 9.53
CA GLY A 95 8.63 -9.54 8.12
C GLY A 95 7.78 -10.40 7.18
N LYS A 96 6.94 -11.29 7.68
CA LYS A 96 6.09 -12.18 6.88
C LYS A 96 4.63 -11.77 6.97
N LEU A 97 3.93 -11.82 5.83
CA LEU A 97 2.48 -11.58 5.77
C LEU A 97 1.75 -12.67 6.55
N LEU A 98 0.87 -12.27 7.48
CA LEU A 98 0.10 -13.19 8.33
C LEU A 98 -1.08 -13.84 7.59
N GLY A 99 -1.63 -13.16 6.59
CA GLY A 99 -2.73 -13.62 5.78
C GLY A 99 -2.94 -12.69 4.59
N LEU A 100 -3.81 -13.07 3.66
CA LEU A 100 -4.12 -12.20 2.52
C LEU A 100 -4.82 -10.92 3.01
N PRO A 101 -4.45 -9.73 2.49
CA PRO A 101 -5.15 -8.50 2.80
C PRO A 101 -6.64 -8.60 2.47
N TYR A 102 -7.49 -8.12 3.37
CA TYR A 102 -8.92 -8.01 3.08
C TYR A 102 -9.17 -6.96 1.99
N HIS A 103 -10.18 -7.22 1.21
CA HIS A 103 -10.68 -6.27 0.23
C HIS A 103 -11.61 -5.26 0.93
N TYR A 104 -11.51 -3.97 0.64
CA TYR A 104 -12.31 -2.91 1.26
C TYR A 104 -13.84 -3.09 1.17
N ARG A 105 -14.32 -3.92 0.23
CA ARG A 105 -15.75 -4.29 0.12
C ARG A 105 -16.12 -5.54 0.90
N ASP A 106 -15.22 -6.06 1.73
CA ASP A 106 -15.57 -7.13 2.63
C ASP A 106 -16.61 -6.66 3.66
N ARG A 107 -17.52 -7.54 4.02
CA ARG A 107 -18.63 -7.21 4.93
C ARG A 107 -18.21 -7.08 6.39
N ARG A 108 -16.99 -7.51 6.75
CA ARG A 108 -16.49 -7.50 8.13
C ARG A 108 -16.48 -6.11 8.75
N THR A 109 -16.32 -5.05 7.96
CA THR A 109 -16.19 -3.68 8.46
C THR A 109 -17.47 -3.08 9.05
N ALA A 110 -18.63 -3.71 8.85
CA ALA A 110 -19.90 -3.20 9.39
C ALA A 110 -19.88 -3.02 10.91
N GLY A 111 -19.26 -3.97 11.66
CA GLY A 111 -19.08 -3.86 13.11
C GLY A 111 -18.03 -2.84 13.54
N GLY A 112 -17.03 -2.59 12.67
CA GLY A 112 -15.92 -1.66 12.94
C GLY A 112 -16.37 -0.21 13.06
N VAL A 113 -17.30 0.23 12.23
CA VAL A 113 -17.88 1.59 12.28
C VAL A 113 -18.51 1.84 13.66
N GLN A 114 -19.33 0.91 14.12
CA GLN A 114 -19.97 1.02 15.42
C GLN A 114 -18.95 1.02 16.57
N ALA A 115 -17.94 0.16 16.50
CA ALA A 115 -16.89 0.07 17.52
C ALA A 115 -16.07 1.35 17.63
N VAL A 116 -15.68 1.96 16.49
CA VAL A 116 -14.95 3.23 16.49
C VAL A 116 -15.83 4.36 17.04
N HIS A 117 -17.08 4.47 16.59
CA HIS A 117 -17.96 5.56 17.03
C HIS A 117 -18.48 5.43 18.44
N ALA A 118 -18.34 4.28 19.09
CA ALA A 118 -18.51 4.14 20.53
C ALA A 118 -17.40 4.86 21.34
N ALA A 119 -16.21 5.05 20.76
CA ALA A 119 -15.08 5.70 21.41
C ALA A 119 -14.84 7.13 20.92
N VAL A 120 -15.12 7.43 19.64
CA VAL A 120 -14.83 8.71 18.99
C VAL A 120 -16.01 9.08 18.08
N SER A 121 -16.60 10.27 18.25
CA SER A 121 -17.72 10.69 17.39
C SER A 121 -17.27 10.88 15.92
N PRO A 122 -18.19 10.79 14.94
CA PRO A 122 -17.88 11.09 13.55
C PRO A 122 -17.29 12.48 13.34
N GLU A 123 -17.82 13.49 14.04
CA GLU A 123 -17.37 14.87 13.96
C GLU A 123 -15.93 15.03 14.51
N GLU A 124 -15.64 14.38 15.62
CA GLU A 124 -14.30 14.40 16.19
C GLU A 124 -13.30 13.69 15.27
N LEU A 125 -13.63 12.51 14.76
CA LEU A 125 -12.78 11.78 13.82
C LEU A 125 -12.48 12.61 12.56
N TYR A 126 -13.52 13.26 11.99
CA TYR A 126 -13.35 14.15 10.86
C TYR A 126 -12.48 15.38 11.20
N SER A 127 -12.70 16.00 12.36
CA SER A 127 -11.95 17.20 12.76
C SER A 127 -10.46 16.95 12.93
N ARG A 128 -10.06 15.71 13.24
CA ARG A 128 -8.68 15.27 13.38
C ARG A 128 -8.05 14.86 12.04
N SER A 129 -8.71 13.98 11.32
CA SER A 129 -8.15 13.37 10.10
C SER A 129 -8.45 14.14 8.81
N GLY A 130 -9.50 14.97 8.78
CA GLY A 130 -10.01 15.58 7.55
C GLY A 130 -10.60 14.59 6.54
N LEU A 131 -10.69 13.30 6.92
CA LEU A 131 -11.09 12.22 6.01
C LEU A 131 -12.61 12.05 6.01
N GLN A 132 -13.18 11.97 4.80
CA GLN A 132 -14.59 11.62 4.63
C GLN A 132 -14.88 10.26 5.27
N HIS A 133 -16.00 10.20 6.02
CA HIS A 133 -16.48 8.93 6.56
C HIS A 133 -16.94 8.00 5.45
N LEU A 134 -16.23 6.89 5.31
CA LEU A 134 -16.60 5.77 4.44
C LEU A 134 -16.44 4.49 5.28
N PRO A 135 -17.42 3.57 5.27
CA PRO A 135 -17.44 2.41 6.17
C PRO A 135 -16.25 1.45 5.99
N PHE A 136 -15.51 1.60 4.92
CA PHE A 136 -14.32 0.81 4.60
C PHE A 136 -12.99 1.52 4.93
N ASN A 137 -12.99 2.72 5.51
CA ASN A 137 -11.73 3.36 5.92
C ASN A 137 -10.95 2.47 6.88
N THR A 138 -9.63 2.54 6.81
CA THR A 138 -8.70 1.65 7.52
C THR A 138 -8.98 1.58 9.03
N VAL A 139 -9.33 2.71 9.66
CA VAL A 139 -9.66 2.77 11.09
C VAL A 139 -10.77 1.80 11.47
N PHE A 140 -11.79 1.63 10.62
CA PHE A 140 -12.90 0.70 10.87
C PHE A 140 -12.49 -0.74 10.63
N GLN A 141 -11.63 -1.00 9.64
CA GLN A 141 -11.07 -2.31 9.38
C GLN A 141 -10.21 -2.79 10.57
N LEU A 142 -9.30 -1.92 11.06
CA LEU A 142 -8.45 -2.21 12.22
C LEU A 142 -9.25 -2.47 13.50
N ALA A 143 -10.37 -1.78 13.69
CA ALA A 143 -11.24 -2.03 14.84
C ALA A 143 -11.79 -3.48 14.83
N VAL A 144 -12.13 -4.00 13.66
CA VAL A 144 -12.56 -5.40 13.51
C VAL A 144 -11.40 -6.37 13.74
N ASP A 145 -10.23 -6.11 13.13
CA ASP A 145 -9.06 -6.97 13.28
C ASP A 145 -8.60 -7.02 14.76
N ARG A 146 -8.74 -5.90 15.48
CA ARG A 146 -8.51 -5.88 16.94
C ARG A 146 -9.49 -6.78 17.69
N GLN A 147 -10.78 -6.71 17.37
CA GLN A 147 -11.80 -7.53 18.02
C GLN A 147 -11.62 -9.03 17.76
N ARG A 148 -11.13 -9.38 16.56
CA ARG A 148 -10.82 -10.76 16.17
C ARG A 148 -9.52 -11.28 16.79
N GLY A 149 -8.67 -10.40 17.32
CA GLY A 149 -7.38 -10.74 17.88
C GLY A 149 -6.24 -10.75 16.84
N ASP A 150 -6.50 -10.41 15.59
CA ASP A 150 -5.51 -10.42 14.50
C ASP A 150 -4.37 -9.43 14.76
N LEU A 151 -4.70 -8.25 15.32
CA LEU A 151 -3.70 -7.24 15.66
C LEU A 151 -2.77 -7.67 16.79
N ALA A 152 -3.20 -8.57 17.69
CA ALA A 152 -2.34 -9.09 18.76
C ALA A 152 -1.21 -9.97 18.23
N MET A 153 -1.37 -10.50 17.03
CA MET A 153 -0.35 -11.31 16.35
C MET A 153 0.55 -10.48 15.44
N ALA A 154 0.11 -9.28 15.06
CA ALA A 154 0.80 -8.43 14.10
C ALA A 154 1.85 -7.54 14.76
N GLU A 155 2.98 -7.36 14.09
CA GLU A 155 4.03 -6.40 14.45
C GLU A 155 3.98 -5.15 13.57
N ARG A 156 3.43 -5.28 12.34
CA ARG A 156 3.30 -4.20 11.36
C ARG A 156 2.02 -4.31 10.57
N ALA A 157 1.47 -3.15 10.20
CA ALA A 157 0.48 -2.99 9.15
C ALA A 157 1.11 -2.12 8.05
N LEU A 158 1.18 -2.63 6.83
CA LEU A 158 1.63 -1.88 5.67
C LEU A 158 0.48 -1.72 4.70
N MET A 159 0.23 -0.48 4.25
CA MET A 159 -0.74 -0.21 3.18
C MET A 159 -0.32 -0.96 1.92
N VAL A 160 -1.25 -1.28 1.03
CA VAL A 160 -0.95 -2.14 -0.13
C VAL A 160 0.26 -1.68 -0.95
N PRO A 161 0.42 -0.40 -1.36
CA PRO A 161 1.60 0.01 -2.12
C PRO A 161 2.88 -0.06 -1.29
N ASP A 162 2.80 0.22 0.01
CA ASP A 162 3.94 0.10 0.92
C ASP A 162 4.36 -1.36 1.14
N LEU A 163 3.40 -2.30 1.19
CA LEU A 163 3.66 -3.74 1.24
C LEU A 163 4.39 -4.22 -0.02
N ILE A 164 3.96 -3.77 -1.19
CA ILE A 164 4.64 -4.07 -2.45
C ILE A 164 6.05 -3.48 -2.45
N ALA A 165 6.21 -2.21 -2.04
CA ALA A 165 7.51 -1.57 -1.94
C ALA A 165 8.43 -2.27 -0.92
N TYR A 166 7.87 -2.75 0.19
CA TYR A 166 8.60 -3.60 1.16
C TYR A 166 9.13 -4.89 0.51
N TRP A 167 8.31 -5.60 -0.24
CA TRP A 167 8.74 -6.82 -0.91
C TRP A 167 9.82 -6.57 -1.98
N LEU A 168 9.82 -5.37 -2.59
CA LEU A 168 10.85 -4.98 -3.55
C LEU A 168 12.16 -4.55 -2.87
N THR A 169 12.11 -3.94 -1.68
CA THR A 169 13.25 -3.23 -1.07
C THR A 169 13.68 -3.73 0.30
N GLY A 170 12.83 -4.48 1.01
CA GLY A 170 13.03 -4.85 2.41
C GLY A 170 12.86 -3.69 3.39
N ARG A 171 12.34 -2.52 2.97
CA ARG A 171 12.16 -1.34 3.82
C ARG A 171 10.70 -1.14 4.19
N GLU A 172 10.43 -1.09 5.49
CA GLU A 172 9.11 -0.78 6.04
C GLU A 172 8.96 0.73 6.19
N VAL A 173 8.07 1.31 5.41
CA VAL A 173 7.67 2.72 5.49
C VAL A 173 6.18 2.83 5.20
N THR A 174 5.56 3.97 5.53
CA THR A 174 4.19 4.29 5.13
C THR A 174 4.20 5.64 4.41
N GLU A 175 3.73 5.68 3.18
CA GLU A 175 3.65 6.92 2.43
C GLU A 175 2.56 7.84 3.00
N GLU A 176 2.89 9.14 3.18
CA GLU A 176 2.06 10.09 3.94
C GLU A 176 0.66 10.29 3.37
N THR A 177 0.49 10.36 2.03
CA THR A 177 -0.83 10.61 1.44
C THR A 177 -1.72 9.38 1.55
N ASN A 178 -1.13 8.18 1.44
CA ASN A 178 -1.84 6.94 1.69
C ASN A 178 -2.14 6.75 3.19
N ALA A 179 -1.21 7.12 4.08
CA ALA A 179 -1.44 7.16 5.53
C ALA A 179 -2.65 8.04 5.89
N ALA A 180 -2.86 9.15 5.19
CA ALA A 180 -4.01 10.03 5.41
C ALA A 180 -5.35 9.32 5.19
N THR A 181 -5.40 8.32 4.30
CA THR A 181 -6.62 7.54 4.02
C THR A 181 -7.01 6.58 5.14
N THR A 182 -6.12 6.37 6.10
CA THR A 182 -6.38 5.48 7.25
C THR A 182 -7.39 6.05 8.24
N GLY A 183 -7.55 7.38 8.30
CA GLY A 183 -8.30 8.07 9.34
C GLY A 183 -7.55 8.20 10.66
N LEU A 184 -6.25 7.84 10.69
CA LEU A 184 -5.38 7.85 11.87
C LEU A 184 -4.23 8.84 11.79
N LEU A 185 -4.11 9.58 10.68
CA LEU A 185 -3.16 10.66 10.51
C LEU A 185 -3.82 12.00 10.90
N ASP A 186 -3.18 12.78 11.75
CA ASP A 186 -3.62 14.15 12.06
C ASP A 186 -3.38 15.06 10.84
N ALA A 187 -4.45 15.65 10.31
CA ALA A 187 -4.41 16.44 9.07
C ALA A 187 -3.60 17.73 9.18
N ARG A 188 -3.37 18.25 10.41
CA ARG A 188 -2.63 19.50 10.65
C ARG A 188 -1.14 19.25 10.83
N THR A 189 -0.81 18.22 11.63
CA THR A 189 0.60 17.88 11.93
C THR A 189 1.22 16.96 10.90
N ARG A 190 0.38 16.22 10.14
CA ARG A 190 0.79 15.16 9.20
C ARG A 190 1.60 14.06 9.90
N GLN A 191 1.25 13.77 11.13
CA GLN A 191 1.82 12.70 11.94
C GLN A 191 0.72 11.74 12.38
N TRP A 192 1.10 10.53 12.77
CA TRP A 192 0.17 9.59 13.37
C TRP A 192 -0.47 10.22 14.62
N ASP A 193 -1.81 10.20 14.69
CA ASP A 193 -2.56 10.67 15.86
C ASP A 193 -2.54 9.60 16.97
N THR A 194 -1.44 9.57 17.72
CA THR A 194 -1.25 8.57 18.77
C THR A 194 -2.30 8.65 19.86
N ALA A 195 -2.82 9.84 20.17
CA ALA A 195 -3.90 10.02 21.15
C ALA A 195 -5.23 9.39 20.66
N LEU A 196 -5.52 9.51 19.36
CA LEU A 196 -6.67 8.82 18.76
C LEU A 196 -6.45 7.31 18.75
N MET A 197 -5.26 6.86 18.37
CA MET A 197 -4.90 5.44 18.36
C MET A 197 -5.05 4.81 19.75
N ASP A 198 -4.54 5.45 20.80
CA ASP A 198 -4.66 4.97 22.18
C ASP A 198 -6.13 4.81 22.60
N ARG A 199 -6.98 5.79 22.27
CA ARG A 199 -8.42 5.72 22.54
C ARG A 199 -9.11 4.56 21.81
N LEU A 200 -8.63 4.22 20.63
CA LEU A 200 -9.14 3.10 19.84
C LEU A 200 -8.47 1.76 20.22
N GLY A 201 -7.50 1.77 21.14
CA GLY A 201 -6.74 0.60 21.56
C GLY A 201 -5.85 0.06 20.43
N LEU A 202 -5.30 0.96 19.60
CA LEU A 202 -4.37 0.65 18.52
C LEU A 202 -2.96 1.09 18.95
N SER A 203 -1.97 0.21 18.82
CA SER A 203 -0.57 0.59 19.04
C SER A 203 -0.04 1.43 17.88
N ALA A 204 0.62 2.54 18.19
CA ALA A 204 1.33 3.32 17.18
C ALA A 204 2.49 2.53 16.54
N ASP A 205 3.06 1.56 17.26
CA ASP A 205 4.14 0.70 16.75
C ASP A 205 3.67 -0.23 15.61
N LEU A 206 2.35 -0.38 15.45
CA LEU A 206 1.79 -1.13 14.33
C LEU A 206 2.12 -0.48 12.98
N PHE A 207 2.35 0.82 12.95
CA PHE A 207 2.58 1.56 11.72
C PHE A 207 4.07 1.85 11.50
N ALA A 208 4.50 1.73 10.25
CA ALA A 208 5.86 2.05 9.86
C ALA A 208 6.09 3.57 9.86
N PRO A 209 7.37 4.04 9.92
CA PRO A 209 7.69 5.45 9.81
C PRO A 209 7.13 6.08 8.54
N LEU A 210 6.63 7.31 8.65
CA LEU A 210 6.10 8.06 7.51
C LEU A 210 7.22 8.47 6.56
N ILE A 211 6.91 8.42 5.26
CA ILE A 211 7.78 8.90 4.19
C ILE A 211 6.99 9.82 3.25
N ALA A 212 7.58 10.95 2.91
CA ALA A 212 6.96 11.88 1.96
C ALA A 212 7.05 11.35 0.51
N PRO A 213 6.05 11.66 -0.35
CA PRO A 213 6.10 11.33 -1.76
C PRO A 213 7.35 11.92 -2.43
N GLY A 214 7.89 11.22 -3.42
CA GLY A 214 9.12 11.57 -4.11
C GLY A 214 10.41 11.18 -3.36
N LYS A 215 10.34 10.68 -2.14
CA LYS A 215 11.51 10.20 -1.40
C LYS A 215 11.86 8.76 -1.76
N ARG A 216 13.15 8.47 -1.75
CA ARG A 216 13.66 7.10 -1.98
C ARG A 216 13.33 6.22 -0.77
N ILE A 217 12.63 5.10 -1.01
CA ILE A 217 12.37 4.07 0.00
C ILE A 217 13.61 3.20 0.19
N GLY A 218 14.15 2.67 -0.89
CA GLY A 218 15.33 1.80 -0.89
C GLY A 218 15.75 1.45 -2.30
N GLY A 219 16.79 0.62 -2.43
CA GLY A 219 17.13 -0.06 -3.68
C GLY A 219 16.44 -1.42 -3.75
N LEU A 220 16.27 -1.95 -4.95
CA LEU A 220 15.82 -3.33 -5.13
C LEU A 220 16.71 -4.30 -4.33
N LEU A 221 16.07 -5.27 -3.69
CA LEU A 221 16.77 -6.41 -3.09
C LEU A 221 17.55 -7.19 -4.17
N PRO A 222 18.72 -7.75 -3.86
CA PRO A 222 19.55 -8.42 -4.86
C PRO A 222 18.81 -9.51 -5.67
N PHE A 223 18.05 -10.37 -5.00
CA PHE A 223 17.29 -11.42 -5.67
C PHE A 223 16.16 -10.88 -6.56
N VAL A 224 15.52 -9.75 -6.12
CA VAL A 224 14.49 -9.08 -6.94
C VAL A 224 15.13 -8.46 -8.18
N ALA A 225 16.27 -7.77 -8.04
CA ALA A 225 16.98 -7.21 -9.18
C ALA A 225 17.37 -8.30 -10.19
N GLU A 226 17.86 -9.44 -9.73
CA GLU A 226 18.17 -10.60 -10.57
C GLU A 226 16.93 -11.13 -11.30
N GLU A 227 15.81 -11.33 -10.60
CA GLU A 227 14.55 -11.80 -11.18
C GLU A 227 14.02 -10.84 -12.25
N LEU A 228 14.15 -9.54 -12.03
CA LEU A 228 13.70 -8.51 -12.96
C LEU A 228 14.66 -8.27 -14.13
N GLY A 229 15.89 -8.79 -14.07
CA GLY A 229 16.97 -8.42 -15.00
C GLY A 229 17.35 -6.94 -14.87
N ALA A 230 17.18 -6.35 -13.70
CA ALA A 230 17.43 -4.96 -13.40
C ALA A 230 18.87 -4.74 -12.92
N PRO A 231 19.46 -3.54 -13.12
CA PRO A 231 20.69 -3.16 -12.46
C PRO A 231 20.55 -3.22 -10.93
N ALA A 232 21.65 -3.59 -10.24
CA ALA A 232 21.65 -3.60 -8.78
C ALA A 232 21.35 -2.21 -8.21
N GLY A 233 20.50 -2.18 -7.18
CA GLY A 233 20.24 -0.96 -6.41
C GLY A 233 19.35 0.09 -7.10
N VAL A 234 18.66 -0.26 -8.19
CA VAL A 234 17.61 0.62 -8.76
C VAL A 234 16.68 1.07 -7.65
N PRO A 235 16.51 2.38 -7.44
CA PRO A 235 15.70 2.89 -6.35
C PRO A 235 14.21 2.65 -6.56
N VAL A 236 13.52 2.33 -5.48
CA VAL A 236 12.07 2.43 -5.36
C VAL A 236 11.75 3.74 -4.66
N THR A 237 10.87 4.53 -5.24
CA THR A 237 10.50 5.87 -4.78
C THR A 237 9.06 5.86 -4.28
N ALA A 238 8.81 6.51 -3.14
CA ALA A 238 7.47 6.69 -2.62
C ALA A 238 6.63 7.55 -3.58
N VAL A 239 5.44 7.09 -3.88
CA VAL A 239 4.48 7.74 -4.78
C VAL A 239 3.25 8.13 -3.97
N GLY A 240 2.78 9.36 -4.12
CA GLY A 240 1.52 9.80 -3.51
C GLY A 240 0.33 9.13 -4.17
N SER A 241 -0.65 8.73 -3.37
CA SER A 241 -1.92 8.12 -3.78
C SER A 241 -2.98 9.17 -4.03
#